data_485b5ff9db0c03f9eae955caa4802b8e
#
_entry.id   485b5ff9db0c03f9eae955caa4802b8e
#
_cell.length_a   1.000
_cell.length_b   1.000
_cell.length_c   1.000
_cell.angle_alpha   90.00
_cell.angle_beta   90.00
_cell.angle_gamma   90.00
#
_symmetry.space_group_name_H-M   'P 1'
#
loop_
_entity.id
_entity.type
_entity.pdbx_description
1 polymer ?
#
loop_
_entity_poly.entity_id
_entity_poly.type
_entity_poly.pdbx_seq_one_letter_code
_entity_poly.pdbx_strand_id
1 'polypeptide(L)'
;MNILGISTPGPNAAAALFDNHGIVAAIEEEKLTRRYEAEALPHLALGQVLASGGLRLPDVDSIALAVRGATSKRPSAKNSRREAVFAHLRQLLAGRRFTSFDHHLCHAASAFYTSDFSRSLVLTLDHGAGAISGSLALGEDDHLKPLHTLTFPNSFGWFYSRATALAGLRPQRDEHKLQWLSKDGQPEYLEIFRKLFAWNVKGLPSLERRYFTHGPDGSGVFAPRLYRELGFSRSAVPADGSVRAALARSAQEALEEFVLRLSERFRESTHADSLCLAGGVFQNVLLVRALEQQSSFRNVYVQPVAGNAGTALGAAFLSRKKTTGRSGRTPLESLALGPEPTSNEIKSVLDNCKIVYRYANSEDELLAETSRQLEQGKIVGWCQGRTEFGHRALGNRSLLASPFNEYVLDNVNQFIKHREEFHPFALSVPAERAHEFFDCGSNCRFMASLGDLKNPIAGLERFTFNGADVRVHTVEKQANPLFWRLLNRFGESAPAPILVNTSFNLFGEPLVTDPRSAVRSFYCSGVDALAIGPFLVVK
;
A
#
# COMPACT_ATOMS: atom_id res chain seq x y z
N MET A 1 -26.09 -12.02 2.64
CA MET A 1 -26.24 -10.57 2.40
C MET A 1 -25.03 -10.09 1.63
N ASN A 2 -25.26 -9.52 0.47
CA ASN A 2 -24.20 -9.05 -0.43
C ASN A 2 -24.03 -7.53 -0.28
N ILE A 3 -22.84 -7.09 0.10
CA ILE A 3 -22.55 -5.68 0.36
C ILE A 3 -21.46 -5.20 -0.59
N LEU A 4 -21.73 -4.10 -1.27
CA LEU A 4 -20.77 -3.44 -2.16
C LEU A 4 -20.19 -2.21 -1.46
N GLY A 5 -18.91 -2.23 -1.14
CA GLY A 5 -18.16 -1.10 -0.61
C GLY A 5 -17.42 -0.37 -1.73
N ILE A 6 -17.45 0.95 -1.71
CA ILE A 6 -16.88 1.81 -2.76
C ILE A 6 -16.04 2.91 -2.13
N SER A 7 -14.82 3.07 -2.62
CA SER A 7 -13.93 4.20 -2.32
C SER A 7 -13.95 5.19 -3.48
N THR A 8 -14.51 6.39 -3.26
CA THR A 8 -14.60 7.48 -4.24
C THR A 8 -15.19 8.76 -3.59
N PRO A 9 -15.02 9.98 -4.14
CA PRO A 9 -14.07 10.37 -5.17
C PRO A 9 -12.67 10.61 -4.62
N GLY A 10 -11.65 10.27 -5.38
CA GLY A 10 -10.25 10.51 -5.03
C GLY A 10 -9.31 9.62 -5.82
N PRO A 11 -8.00 9.77 -5.64
CA PRO A 11 -7.04 8.83 -6.21
C PRO A 11 -7.26 7.43 -5.62
N ASN A 12 -6.95 6.41 -6.40
CA ASN A 12 -7.08 4.99 -6.02
C ASN A 12 -8.53 4.58 -5.72
N ALA A 13 -9.48 4.99 -6.59
CA ALA A 13 -10.85 4.51 -6.52
C ALA A 13 -10.88 2.98 -6.56
N ALA A 14 -11.71 2.36 -5.72
CA ALA A 14 -11.77 0.92 -5.56
C ALA A 14 -13.18 0.43 -5.24
N ALA A 15 -13.42 -0.84 -5.51
CA ALA A 15 -14.62 -1.56 -5.09
C ALA A 15 -14.26 -2.81 -4.30
N ALA A 16 -15.12 -3.17 -3.35
CA ALA A 16 -15.04 -4.39 -2.56
C ALA A 16 -16.42 -5.03 -2.44
N LEU A 17 -16.48 -6.34 -2.58
CA LEU A 17 -17.68 -7.15 -2.41
C LEU A 17 -17.56 -8.02 -1.18
N PHE A 18 -18.59 -8.01 -0.35
CA PHE A 18 -18.73 -8.87 0.83
C PHE A 18 -19.97 -9.75 0.68
N ASP A 19 -19.89 -10.96 1.19
CA ASP A 19 -21.02 -11.84 1.40
C ASP A 19 -21.24 -12.14 2.90
N ASN A 20 -21.99 -13.20 3.25
CA ASN A 20 -22.19 -13.60 4.64
C ASN A 20 -20.91 -14.10 5.33
N HIS A 21 -19.93 -14.58 4.57
CA HIS A 21 -18.69 -15.18 5.07
C HIS A 21 -17.55 -14.17 5.22
N GLY A 22 -17.60 -13.03 4.52
CA GLY A 22 -16.59 -11.99 4.63
C GLY A 22 -16.29 -11.31 3.31
N ILE A 23 -15.00 -11.04 3.06
CA ILE A 23 -14.51 -10.36 1.86
C ILE A 23 -14.46 -11.35 0.70
N VAL A 24 -15.27 -11.14 -0.34
CA VAL A 24 -15.32 -11.98 -1.55
C VAL A 24 -14.29 -11.51 -2.59
N ALA A 25 -14.28 -10.20 -2.86
CA ALA A 25 -13.42 -9.59 -3.86
C ALA A 25 -13.16 -8.13 -3.56
N ALA A 26 -11.99 -7.63 -3.98
CA ALA A 26 -11.66 -6.20 -3.97
C ALA A 26 -10.61 -5.90 -5.04
N ILE A 27 -10.73 -4.73 -5.70
CA ILE A 27 -9.75 -4.27 -6.68
C ILE A 27 -9.84 -2.75 -6.87
N GLU A 28 -8.70 -2.16 -7.24
CA GLU A 28 -8.59 -0.76 -7.62
C GLU A 28 -8.87 -0.59 -9.11
N GLU A 29 -9.51 0.53 -9.46
CA GLU A 29 -9.82 0.93 -10.84
C GLU A 29 -8.55 1.11 -11.68
N GLU A 30 -7.47 1.66 -11.09
CA GLU A 30 -6.21 1.90 -11.79
C GLU A 30 -5.59 0.65 -12.40
N LYS A 31 -5.74 -0.51 -11.75
CA LYS A 31 -5.21 -1.78 -12.25
C LYS A 31 -5.92 -2.25 -13.51
N LEU A 32 -7.23 -1.97 -13.60
CA LEU A 32 -8.06 -2.35 -14.74
C LEU A 32 -7.94 -1.35 -15.89
N THR A 33 -7.85 -0.05 -15.57
CA THR A 33 -7.64 1.03 -16.57
C THR A 33 -6.20 1.13 -17.05
N ARG A 34 -5.24 0.51 -16.35
CA ARG A 34 -3.79 0.63 -16.57
C ARG A 34 -3.26 2.06 -16.43
N ARG A 35 -3.91 2.88 -15.59
CA ARG A 35 -3.54 4.28 -15.33
C ARG A 35 -3.45 4.53 -13.84
N TYR A 36 -2.28 4.96 -13.35
CA TYR A 36 -2.12 5.36 -11.96
C TYR A 36 -3.02 6.54 -11.61
N GLU A 37 -3.48 6.53 -10.35
CA GLU A 37 -4.22 7.64 -9.75
C GLU A 37 -5.48 8.03 -10.55
N ALA A 38 -6.15 7.06 -11.14
CA ALA A 38 -7.43 7.31 -11.78
C ALA A 38 -8.40 7.93 -10.75
N GLU A 39 -8.55 9.25 -10.78
CA GLU A 39 -9.57 9.98 -9.99
C GLU A 39 -11.00 9.63 -10.45
N ALA A 40 -11.13 8.54 -11.15
CA ALA A 40 -12.35 8.10 -11.77
C ALA A 40 -13.27 7.42 -10.76
N LEU A 41 -14.51 7.27 -11.15
CA LEU A 41 -15.43 6.30 -10.56
C LEU A 41 -14.88 4.89 -10.82
N PRO A 42 -15.02 3.95 -9.88
CA PRO A 42 -14.54 2.60 -10.04
C PRO A 42 -15.46 1.75 -10.93
N HIS A 43 -15.64 2.15 -12.20
CA HIS A 43 -16.55 1.49 -13.15
C HIS A 43 -16.18 0.05 -13.42
N LEU A 44 -14.92 -0.15 -13.79
CA LEU A 44 -14.42 -1.49 -14.11
C LEU A 44 -14.29 -2.32 -12.83
N ALA A 45 -13.84 -1.69 -11.73
CA ALA A 45 -13.73 -2.37 -10.44
C ALA A 45 -15.08 -2.86 -9.92
N LEU A 46 -16.15 -2.07 -10.06
CA LEU A 46 -17.52 -2.50 -9.72
C LEU A 46 -17.95 -3.73 -10.52
N GLY A 47 -17.81 -3.69 -11.84
CA GLY A 47 -18.12 -4.83 -12.70
C GLY A 47 -17.29 -6.06 -12.33
N GLN A 48 -16.01 -5.87 -12.07
CA GLN A 48 -15.09 -6.95 -11.76
C GLN A 48 -15.39 -7.64 -10.43
N VAL A 49 -15.66 -6.89 -9.34
CA VAL A 49 -15.97 -7.51 -8.04
C VAL A 49 -17.32 -8.24 -8.07
N LEU A 50 -18.30 -7.71 -8.80
CA LEU A 50 -19.58 -8.40 -9.01
C LEU A 50 -19.40 -9.69 -9.80
N ALA A 51 -18.64 -9.66 -10.89
CA ALA A 51 -18.33 -10.85 -11.68
C ALA A 51 -17.58 -11.91 -10.85
N SER A 52 -16.61 -11.50 -10.01
CA SER A 52 -15.89 -12.40 -9.10
C SER A 52 -16.81 -13.08 -8.07
N GLY A 53 -17.91 -12.44 -7.70
CA GLY A 53 -18.93 -13.01 -6.81
C GLY A 53 -20.05 -13.77 -7.55
N GLY A 54 -20.00 -13.85 -8.89
CA GLY A 54 -21.10 -14.42 -9.68
C GLY A 54 -22.42 -13.62 -9.59
N LEU A 55 -22.34 -12.33 -9.28
CA LEU A 55 -23.47 -11.45 -9.00
C LEU A 55 -23.65 -10.39 -10.08
N ARG A 56 -24.87 -9.89 -10.17
CA ARG A 56 -25.21 -8.65 -10.88
C ARG A 56 -25.59 -7.57 -9.89
N LEU A 57 -25.60 -6.31 -10.28
CA LEU A 57 -25.95 -5.19 -9.41
C LEU A 57 -27.31 -5.34 -8.68
N PRO A 58 -28.36 -5.90 -9.29
CA PRO A 58 -29.63 -6.18 -8.58
C PRO A 58 -29.49 -7.15 -7.40
N ASP A 59 -28.50 -8.04 -7.42
CA ASP A 59 -28.28 -9.09 -6.41
C ASP A 59 -27.56 -8.55 -5.15
N VAL A 60 -27.18 -7.25 -5.15
CA VAL A 60 -26.51 -6.56 -4.03
C VAL A 60 -27.56 -6.03 -3.05
N ASP A 61 -27.48 -6.40 -1.79
CA ASP A 61 -28.44 -5.97 -0.76
C ASP A 61 -28.18 -4.55 -0.26
N SER A 62 -26.91 -4.17 -0.13
CA SER A 62 -26.49 -2.87 0.39
C SER A 62 -25.27 -2.30 -0.34
N ILE A 63 -25.27 -0.97 -0.54
CA ILE A 63 -24.18 -0.23 -1.18
C ILE A 63 -23.66 0.81 -0.20
N ALA A 64 -22.36 0.84 0.02
CA ALA A 64 -21.67 1.71 0.96
C ALA A 64 -20.59 2.54 0.29
N LEU A 65 -20.57 3.83 0.57
CA LEU A 65 -19.55 4.76 0.05
C LEU A 65 -18.69 5.31 1.17
N ALA A 66 -17.37 5.25 1.00
CA ALA A 66 -16.44 6.06 1.75
C ALA A 66 -16.38 7.46 1.15
N VAL A 67 -16.74 8.47 1.92
CA VAL A 67 -16.82 9.86 1.44
C VAL A 67 -15.95 10.79 2.25
N ARG A 68 -15.20 11.65 1.56
CA ARG A 68 -14.48 12.75 2.21
C ARG A 68 -15.50 13.81 2.66
N GLY A 69 -15.41 14.26 3.91
CA GLY A 69 -16.28 15.30 4.49
C GLY A 69 -16.36 16.57 3.64
N ALA A 70 -17.44 17.33 3.76
CA ALA A 70 -17.58 18.64 3.11
C ALA A 70 -16.57 19.63 3.71
N THR A 71 -15.74 20.24 2.86
CA THR A 71 -14.68 21.15 3.28
C THR A 71 -15.14 22.57 3.60
N SER A 72 -16.32 22.98 3.20
CA SER A 72 -16.91 24.28 3.55
C SER A 72 -18.38 24.38 3.17
N LYS A 73 -19.10 25.28 3.86
CA LYS A 73 -20.48 25.68 3.54
C LYS A 73 -20.55 26.59 2.28
N ARG A 74 -19.40 26.92 1.65
CA ARG A 74 -19.36 27.79 0.45
C ARG A 74 -19.29 26.93 -0.81
N PRO A 75 -20.05 27.27 -1.86
CA PRO A 75 -19.92 26.63 -3.16
C PRO A 75 -18.50 26.83 -3.70
N SER A 76 -17.81 25.76 -4.01
CA SER A 76 -16.51 25.78 -4.65
C SER A 76 -16.51 24.87 -5.87
N ALA A 77 -15.60 25.06 -6.81
CA ALA A 77 -15.44 24.18 -7.97
C ALA A 77 -15.26 22.70 -7.56
N LYS A 78 -14.70 22.44 -6.35
CA LYS A 78 -14.62 21.09 -5.78
C LYS A 78 -15.98 20.50 -5.39
N ASN A 79 -16.93 21.33 -4.94
CA ASN A 79 -18.29 20.87 -4.63
C ASN A 79 -19.05 20.48 -5.90
N SER A 80 -18.93 21.25 -6.99
CA SER A 80 -19.57 20.93 -8.28
C SER A 80 -19.03 19.63 -8.88
N ARG A 81 -17.72 19.40 -8.79
CA ARG A 81 -17.09 18.14 -9.24
C ARG A 81 -17.59 16.95 -8.40
N ARG A 82 -17.73 17.11 -7.09
CA ARG A 82 -18.28 16.08 -6.19
C ARG A 82 -19.74 15.76 -6.53
N GLU A 83 -20.56 16.77 -6.74
CA GLU A 83 -21.96 16.58 -7.13
C GLU A 83 -22.08 15.85 -8.47
N ALA A 84 -21.25 16.19 -9.45
CA ALA A 84 -21.16 15.48 -10.72
C ALA A 84 -20.77 14.00 -10.54
N VAL A 85 -19.79 13.70 -9.65
CA VAL A 85 -19.41 12.33 -9.30
C VAL A 85 -20.56 11.58 -8.65
N PHE A 86 -21.31 12.20 -7.72
CA PHE A 86 -22.47 11.57 -7.10
C PHE A 86 -23.63 11.35 -8.07
N ALA A 87 -23.87 12.29 -9.00
CA ALA A 87 -24.87 12.12 -10.04
C ALA A 87 -24.52 10.94 -10.96
N HIS A 88 -23.26 10.86 -11.37
CA HIS A 88 -22.77 9.75 -12.19
C HIS A 88 -22.80 8.41 -11.43
N LEU A 89 -22.46 8.38 -10.12
CA LEU A 89 -22.62 7.19 -9.28
C LEU A 89 -24.07 6.72 -9.21
N ARG A 90 -25.03 7.64 -9.05
CA ARG A 90 -26.45 7.28 -9.07
C ARG A 90 -26.87 6.64 -10.39
N GLN A 91 -26.38 7.17 -11.49
CA GLN A 91 -26.60 6.59 -12.82
C GLN A 91 -25.97 5.20 -12.94
N LEU A 92 -24.70 5.06 -12.53
CA LEU A 92 -23.96 3.79 -12.54
C LEU A 92 -24.64 2.73 -11.69
N LEU A 93 -25.16 3.12 -10.53
CA LEU A 93 -25.87 2.25 -9.60
C LEU A 93 -27.38 2.11 -9.94
N ALA A 94 -27.77 2.46 -11.16
CA ALA A 94 -29.16 2.35 -11.66
C ALA A 94 -30.22 2.93 -10.67
N GLY A 95 -29.89 4.08 -10.06
CA GLY A 95 -30.78 4.76 -9.11
C GLY A 95 -30.88 4.10 -7.73
N ARG A 96 -30.14 3.02 -7.46
CA ARG A 96 -30.14 2.35 -6.15
C ARG A 96 -29.66 3.30 -5.03
N ARG A 97 -30.25 3.14 -3.87
CA ARG A 97 -29.83 3.88 -2.67
C ARG A 97 -28.51 3.35 -2.15
N PHE A 98 -27.69 4.25 -1.62
CA PHE A 98 -26.45 3.92 -0.96
C PHE A 98 -26.31 4.66 0.37
N THR A 99 -25.54 4.09 1.28
CA THR A 99 -25.17 4.72 2.55
C THR A 99 -23.76 5.30 2.44
N SER A 100 -23.60 6.57 2.83
CA SER A 100 -22.29 7.20 2.89
C SER A 100 -21.73 7.16 4.30
N PHE A 101 -20.44 6.86 4.42
CA PHE A 101 -19.68 6.87 5.68
C PHE A 101 -18.50 7.83 5.58
N ASP A 102 -18.13 8.42 6.71
CA ASP A 102 -16.94 9.30 6.78
C ASP A 102 -15.68 8.55 6.38
N HIS A 103 -14.80 9.23 5.66
CA HIS A 103 -13.56 8.66 5.11
C HIS A 103 -12.63 8.11 6.19
N HIS A 104 -12.40 8.87 7.28
CA HIS A 104 -11.53 8.41 8.36
C HIS A 104 -12.18 7.31 9.20
N LEU A 105 -13.51 7.31 9.33
CA LEU A 105 -14.23 6.19 9.93
C LEU A 105 -14.09 4.92 9.07
N CYS A 106 -14.11 5.04 7.74
CA CYS A 106 -13.85 3.90 6.85
C CYS A 106 -12.40 3.41 6.97
N HIS A 107 -11.41 4.31 7.08
CA HIS A 107 -10.04 3.91 7.38
C HIS A 107 -9.94 3.15 8.71
N ALA A 108 -10.52 3.69 9.77
CA ALA A 108 -10.51 3.06 11.09
C ALA A 108 -11.19 1.67 11.07
N ALA A 109 -12.33 1.57 10.39
CA ALA A 109 -13.04 0.30 10.23
C ALA A 109 -12.22 -0.72 9.41
N SER A 110 -11.55 -0.26 8.33
CA SER A 110 -10.73 -1.15 7.50
C SER A 110 -9.54 -1.72 8.27
N ALA A 111 -8.93 -0.96 9.19
CA ALA A 111 -7.83 -1.46 10.02
C ALA A 111 -8.34 -2.34 11.17
N PHE A 112 -9.28 -1.85 11.96
CA PHE A 112 -9.70 -2.55 13.15
C PHE A 112 -10.43 -3.86 12.86
N TYR A 113 -11.34 -3.87 11.88
CA TYR A 113 -12.12 -5.07 11.57
C TYR A 113 -11.38 -6.13 10.76
N THR A 114 -10.20 -5.79 10.21
CA THR A 114 -9.30 -6.76 9.57
C THR A 114 -8.10 -7.15 10.42
N SER A 115 -7.97 -6.59 11.62
CA SER A 115 -6.99 -7.02 12.61
C SER A 115 -7.52 -8.17 13.49
N ASP A 116 -6.62 -8.87 14.18
CA ASP A 116 -6.97 -9.90 15.18
C ASP A 116 -7.27 -9.33 16.57
N PHE A 117 -7.14 -8.00 16.76
CA PHE A 117 -7.18 -7.39 18.08
C PHE A 117 -8.60 -7.18 18.59
N SER A 118 -8.94 -7.76 19.71
CA SER A 118 -10.22 -7.48 20.38
C SER A 118 -10.31 -6.03 20.90
N ARG A 119 -9.15 -5.43 21.27
CA ARG A 119 -9.04 -4.05 21.73
C ARG A 119 -7.79 -3.39 21.17
N SER A 120 -7.91 -2.18 20.61
CA SER A 120 -6.78 -1.42 20.10
C SER A 120 -7.04 0.08 20.05
N LEU A 121 -5.98 0.87 20.18
CA LEU A 121 -6.00 2.25 19.66
C LEU A 121 -5.99 2.19 18.14
N VAL A 122 -6.87 2.95 17.50
CA VAL A 122 -6.94 3.05 16.03
C VAL A 122 -6.55 4.45 15.62
N LEU A 123 -5.45 4.56 14.89
CA LEU A 123 -4.92 5.84 14.40
C LEU A 123 -5.03 5.89 12.88
N THR A 124 -5.68 6.93 12.37
CA THR A 124 -5.75 7.17 10.92
C THR A 124 -5.11 8.51 10.58
N LEU A 125 -4.17 8.51 9.63
CA LEU A 125 -3.47 9.71 9.17
C LEU A 125 -3.45 9.75 7.64
N ASP A 126 -3.85 10.90 7.09
CA ASP A 126 -3.88 11.12 5.65
C ASP A 126 -3.35 12.52 5.31
N HIS A 127 -3.19 12.81 4.02
CA HIS A 127 -2.89 14.16 3.55
C HIS A 127 -4.00 15.14 3.94
N GLY A 128 -5.25 14.71 3.80
CA GLY A 128 -6.46 15.41 4.18
C GLY A 128 -7.65 14.95 3.35
N ALA A 129 -8.72 14.61 4.04
CA ALA A 129 -10.00 14.22 3.45
C ALA A 129 -11.04 15.30 3.75
N GLY A 130 -10.94 16.41 3.04
CA GLY A 130 -11.74 17.59 3.35
C GLY A 130 -11.16 18.37 4.51
N ALA A 131 -11.94 18.60 5.57
CA ALA A 131 -11.48 19.29 6.77
C ALA A 131 -10.69 18.38 7.74
N ILE A 132 -10.75 17.07 7.56
CA ILE A 132 -10.15 16.08 8.44
C ILE A 132 -8.86 15.56 7.82
N SER A 133 -7.79 15.47 8.60
CA SER A 133 -6.47 14.96 8.23
C SER A 133 -6.07 13.69 8.99
N GLY A 134 -6.82 13.35 10.03
CA GLY A 134 -6.60 12.17 10.83
C GLY A 134 -7.66 11.97 11.89
N SER A 135 -7.72 10.78 12.46
CA SER A 135 -8.60 10.47 13.58
C SER A 135 -7.97 9.47 14.54
N LEU A 136 -8.38 9.53 15.80
CA LEU A 136 -8.09 8.55 16.82
C LEU A 136 -9.41 7.95 17.30
N ALA A 137 -9.45 6.63 17.41
CA ALA A 137 -10.58 5.90 17.95
C ALA A 137 -10.08 4.77 18.86
N LEU A 138 -10.91 4.33 19.79
CA LEU A 138 -10.73 3.09 20.51
C LEU A 138 -11.60 2.02 19.85
N GLY A 139 -10.96 0.99 19.33
CA GLY A 139 -11.62 -0.24 18.89
C GLY A 139 -11.76 -1.19 20.07
N GLU A 140 -12.96 -1.71 20.30
CA GLU A 140 -13.23 -2.67 21.37
C GLU A 140 -14.30 -3.64 20.89
N ASP A 141 -13.97 -4.92 20.83
CA ASP A 141 -14.78 -6.00 20.28
C ASP A 141 -15.29 -5.69 18.86
N ASP A 142 -16.54 -5.28 18.73
CA ASP A 142 -17.16 -4.92 17.45
C ASP A 142 -17.41 -3.39 17.33
N HIS A 143 -16.93 -2.59 18.27
CA HIS A 143 -17.20 -1.16 18.35
C HIS A 143 -15.98 -0.31 18.04
N LEU A 144 -16.23 0.79 17.34
CA LEU A 144 -15.27 1.87 17.14
C LEU A 144 -15.80 3.12 17.85
N LYS A 145 -15.13 3.51 18.94
CA LYS A 145 -15.47 4.71 19.72
C LYS A 145 -14.54 5.85 19.30
N PRO A 146 -15.03 6.90 18.63
CA PRO A 146 -14.21 8.06 18.28
C PRO A 146 -13.67 8.74 19.55
N LEU A 147 -12.39 9.10 19.53
CA LEU A 147 -11.73 9.84 20.62
C LEU A 147 -11.45 11.27 20.18
N HIS A 148 -10.68 11.43 19.10
CA HIS A 148 -10.27 12.74 18.58
C HIS A 148 -10.20 12.75 17.08
N THR A 149 -10.25 13.97 16.53
CA THR A 149 -10.11 14.24 15.10
C THR A 149 -9.02 15.29 14.92
N LEU A 150 -8.10 15.04 14.01
CA LEU A 150 -7.14 16.02 13.52
C LEU A 150 -7.76 16.77 12.35
N THR A 151 -7.73 18.10 12.41
CA THR A 151 -8.31 18.95 11.37
C THR A 151 -7.23 19.65 10.58
N PHE A 152 -7.44 19.74 9.26
CA PHE A 152 -6.56 20.51 8.40
C PHE A 152 -6.47 21.99 8.88
N PRO A 153 -5.30 22.64 8.89
CA PRO A 153 -4.04 22.23 8.25
C PRO A 153 -3.14 21.33 9.10
N ASN A 154 -3.52 20.91 10.30
CA ASN A 154 -2.69 20.07 11.17
C ASN A 154 -2.62 18.64 10.62
N SER A 155 -1.82 18.43 9.58
CA SER A 155 -1.72 17.19 8.83
C SER A 155 -0.28 16.73 8.68
N PHE A 156 0.01 15.52 9.15
CA PHE A 156 1.30 14.88 8.94
C PHE A 156 1.51 14.47 7.47
N GLY A 157 0.45 14.05 6.78
CA GLY A 157 0.54 13.73 5.36
C GLY A 157 0.80 14.97 4.50
N TRP A 158 0.17 16.10 4.83
CA TRP A 158 0.47 17.36 4.15
C TRP A 158 1.90 17.85 4.43
N PHE A 159 2.36 17.77 5.68
CA PHE A 159 3.74 18.05 6.08
C PHE A 159 4.72 17.22 5.23
N TYR A 160 4.53 15.90 5.19
CA TYR A 160 5.42 14.99 4.46
C TYR A 160 5.41 15.26 2.95
N SER A 161 4.25 15.58 2.39
CA SER A 161 4.14 16.01 0.99
C SER A 161 4.87 17.33 0.70
N ARG A 162 4.90 18.26 1.64
CA ARG A 162 5.70 19.50 1.49
C ARG A 162 7.19 19.23 1.63
N ALA A 163 7.60 18.33 2.52
CA ALA A 163 8.99 17.86 2.61
C ALA A 163 9.43 17.15 1.30
N THR A 164 8.55 16.38 0.68
CA THR A 164 8.77 15.79 -0.64
C THR A 164 9.10 16.87 -1.69
N ALA A 165 8.31 17.94 -1.74
CA ALA A 165 8.57 19.07 -2.63
C ALA A 165 9.89 19.80 -2.31
N LEU A 166 10.23 19.95 -1.01
CA LEU A 166 11.47 20.57 -0.56
C LEU A 166 12.71 19.79 -1.01
N ALA A 167 12.62 18.46 -1.03
CA ALA A 167 13.66 17.56 -1.56
C ALA A 167 13.70 17.49 -3.10
N GLY A 168 12.90 18.31 -3.81
CA GLY A 168 12.87 18.33 -5.28
C GLY A 168 12.11 17.19 -5.94
N LEU A 169 11.24 16.52 -5.19
CA LEU A 169 10.38 15.43 -5.65
C LEU A 169 8.93 15.95 -5.83
N ARG A 170 8.09 15.19 -6.51
CA ARG A 170 6.70 15.60 -6.79
C ARG A 170 5.81 15.32 -5.59
N PRO A 171 5.22 16.36 -4.96
CA PRO A 171 4.31 16.20 -3.85
C PRO A 171 3.04 15.44 -4.23
N GLN A 172 2.49 14.66 -3.33
CA GLN A 172 1.34 13.77 -3.48
C GLN A 172 1.56 12.63 -4.49
N ARG A 173 2.82 12.36 -4.87
CA ARG A 173 3.17 11.32 -5.84
C ARG A 173 4.46 10.58 -5.50
N ASP A 174 5.49 11.30 -5.09
CA ASP A 174 6.83 10.77 -4.88
C ASP A 174 7.20 10.65 -3.38
N GLU A 175 6.20 10.65 -2.45
CA GLU A 175 6.43 10.44 -1.01
C GLU A 175 7.15 9.13 -0.72
N HIS A 176 6.85 8.09 -1.50
CA HIS A 176 7.55 6.81 -1.41
C HIS A 176 9.04 6.92 -1.80
N LYS A 177 9.42 7.89 -2.65
CA LYS A 177 10.82 8.17 -2.97
C LYS A 177 11.50 8.92 -1.84
N LEU A 178 10.80 9.89 -1.22
CA LEU A 178 11.34 10.62 -0.08
C LEU A 178 11.71 9.68 1.08
N GLN A 179 10.83 8.73 1.42
CA GLN A 179 11.12 7.77 2.49
C GLN A 179 12.36 6.93 2.19
N TRP A 180 12.60 6.52 0.93
CA TRP A 180 13.77 5.72 0.60
C TRP A 180 15.04 6.58 0.51
N LEU A 181 14.95 7.78 -0.06
CA LEU A 181 16.04 8.75 -0.07
C LEU A 181 16.51 9.11 1.34
N SER A 182 15.63 9.06 2.33
CA SER A 182 15.99 9.34 3.73
C SER A 182 17.02 8.36 4.31
N LYS A 183 17.18 7.19 3.70
CA LYS A 183 18.16 6.17 4.12
C LYS A 183 19.60 6.55 3.80
N ASP A 184 19.80 7.39 2.80
CA ASP A 184 21.13 7.83 2.37
C ASP A 184 21.60 9.11 3.08
N GLY A 185 20.73 9.72 3.91
CA GLY A 185 20.97 11.00 4.59
C GLY A 185 21.30 10.89 6.05
N GLN A 186 21.86 11.99 6.59
CA GLN A 186 21.99 12.25 8.04
C GLN A 186 20.97 13.32 8.47
N PRO A 187 20.47 13.31 9.72
CA PRO A 187 19.39 14.19 10.17
C PRO A 187 19.86 15.62 10.49
N GLU A 188 20.62 16.25 9.63
CA GLU A 188 21.27 17.56 9.85
C GLU A 188 20.27 18.71 10.12
N TYR A 189 19.05 18.58 9.59
CA TYR A 189 18.00 19.60 9.71
C TYR A 189 16.89 19.22 10.71
N LEU A 190 17.06 18.13 11.47
CA LEU A 190 16.02 17.59 12.34
C LEU A 190 15.50 18.63 13.36
N GLU A 191 16.40 19.40 14.00
CA GLU A 191 16.01 20.43 14.95
C GLU A 191 15.13 21.54 14.36
N ILE A 192 15.27 21.78 13.05
CA ILE A 192 14.43 22.75 12.34
C ILE A 192 13.06 22.11 12.07
N PHE A 193 13.02 20.85 11.64
CA PHE A 193 11.77 20.14 11.37
C PHE A 193 10.95 19.91 12.65
N ARG A 194 11.57 19.66 13.79
CA ARG A 194 10.90 19.56 15.10
C ARG A 194 10.10 20.81 15.46
N LYS A 195 10.53 22.01 15.04
CA LYS A 195 9.82 23.27 15.26
C LYS A 195 8.56 23.46 14.42
N LEU A 196 8.30 22.58 13.47
CA LEU A 196 7.14 22.70 12.56
C LEU A 196 5.81 22.32 13.23
N PHE A 197 5.86 21.58 14.35
CA PHE A 197 4.68 21.18 15.12
C PHE A 197 4.80 21.65 16.57
N ALA A 198 3.73 22.27 17.05
CA ALA A 198 3.46 22.47 18.47
C ALA A 198 2.44 21.44 18.95
N TRP A 199 2.32 21.29 20.26
CA TRP A 199 1.39 20.38 20.91
C TRP A 199 0.45 21.16 21.82
N ASN A 200 -0.85 21.01 21.63
CA ASN A 200 -1.83 21.65 22.48
C ASN A 200 -2.02 20.90 23.81
N VAL A 201 -2.78 21.49 24.73
CA VAL A 201 -3.05 20.93 26.07
C VAL A 201 -3.72 19.54 26.03
N LYS A 202 -4.39 19.19 24.92
CA LYS A 202 -5.01 17.87 24.72
C LYS A 202 -4.02 16.84 24.17
N GLY A 203 -2.76 17.23 23.94
CA GLY A 203 -1.75 16.36 23.32
C GLY A 203 -1.96 16.14 21.82
N LEU A 204 -2.70 17.02 21.14
CA LEU A 204 -2.87 16.97 19.69
C LEU A 204 -1.87 17.88 18.99
N PRO A 205 -1.34 17.48 17.82
CA PRO A 205 -0.39 18.28 17.07
C PRO A 205 -1.08 19.50 16.44
N SER A 206 -0.34 20.59 16.36
CA SER A 206 -0.73 21.81 15.68
C SER A 206 0.45 22.33 14.86
N LEU A 207 0.25 22.58 13.57
CA LEU A 207 1.26 23.18 12.72
C LEU A 207 1.61 24.60 13.20
N GLU A 208 2.89 24.90 13.29
CA GLU A 208 3.42 26.24 13.56
C GLU A 208 3.26 27.12 12.31
N ARG A 209 2.20 27.92 12.29
CA ARG A 209 1.76 28.72 11.12
C ARG A 209 2.86 29.59 10.52
N ARG A 210 3.82 30.05 11.31
CA ARG A 210 4.95 30.88 10.84
C ARG A 210 5.86 30.18 9.81
N TYR A 211 5.80 28.84 9.72
CA TYR A 211 6.59 28.05 8.78
C TYR A 211 5.81 27.64 7.52
N PHE A 212 4.54 27.99 7.46
CA PHE A 212 3.67 27.58 6.35
C PHE A 212 2.90 28.76 5.79
N THR A 213 2.68 28.74 4.46
CA THR A 213 1.70 29.60 3.81
C THR A 213 0.47 28.77 3.53
N HIS A 214 -0.71 29.28 3.82
CA HIS A 214 -1.96 28.58 3.58
C HIS A 214 -2.70 29.19 2.40
N GLY A 215 -2.87 28.43 1.33
CA GLY A 215 -3.83 28.75 0.28
C GLY A 215 -5.26 28.44 0.72
N PRO A 216 -6.27 29.12 0.18
CA PRO A 216 -7.69 28.90 0.50
C PRO A 216 -8.19 27.47 0.18
N ASP A 217 -7.47 26.77 -0.67
CA ASP A 217 -7.76 25.40 -1.13
C ASP A 217 -6.88 24.31 -0.49
N GLY A 218 -6.06 24.67 0.49
CA GLY A 218 -5.08 23.77 1.08
C GLY A 218 -3.77 23.63 0.28
N SER A 219 -3.55 24.46 -0.74
CA SER A 219 -2.35 24.51 -1.59
C SER A 219 -1.18 25.26 -0.93
N GLY A 220 -0.99 25.14 0.37
CA GLY A 220 0.11 25.82 1.06
C GLY A 220 1.49 25.25 0.69
N VAL A 221 2.51 26.07 0.91
CA VAL A 221 3.92 25.70 0.78
C VAL A 221 4.65 26.10 2.06
N PHE A 222 5.87 25.66 2.25
CA PHE A 222 6.71 26.19 3.32
C PHE A 222 6.93 27.70 3.15
N ALA A 223 6.84 28.43 4.26
CA ALA A 223 7.06 29.87 4.27
C ALA A 223 8.54 30.22 4.09
N PRO A 224 8.88 31.43 3.60
CA PRO A 224 10.26 31.88 3.44
C PRO A 224 11.12 31.76 4.70
N ARG A 225 10.50 31.76 5.87
CA ARG A 225 11.17 31.57 7.14
C ARG A 225 11.88 30.23 7.24
N LEU A 226 11.21 29.12 6.80
CA LEU A 226 11.82 27.79 6.84
C LEU A 226 13.08 27.75 5.97
N TYR A 227 12.99 28.25 4.74
CA TYR A 227 14.14 28.23 3.82
C TYR A 227 15.33 29.02 4.39
N ARG A 228 15.10 30.15 5.06
CA ARG A 228 16.16 30.91 5.73
C ARG A 228 16.80 30.15 6.89
N GLU A 229 15.99 29.46 7.71
CA GLU A 229 16.52 28.65 8.82
C GLU A 229 17.30 27.43 8.31
N LEU A 230 16.90 26.87 7.13
CA LEU A 230 17.63 25.81 6.46
C LEU A 230 18.88 26.30 5.69
N GLY A 231 19.10 27.62 5.57
CA GLY A 231 20.21 28.19 4.83
C GLY A 231 20.01 28.22 3.30
N PHE A 232 18.76 28.07 2.82
CA PHE A 232 18.46 28.04 1.39
C PHE A 232 17.68 29.28 0.92
N SER A 233 17.84 29.65 -0.36
CA SER A 233 16.90 30.54 -1.01
C SER A 233 15.64 29.77 -1.43
N ARG A 234 14.47 30.43 -1.43
CA ARG A 234 13.19 29.80 -1.81
C ARG A 234 13.18 29.23 -3.22
N SER A 235 13.99 29.78 -4.12
CA SER A 235 14.07 29.37 -5.51
C SER A 235 15.02 28.22 -5.79
N ALA A 236 15.81 27.81 -4.81
CA ALA A 236 16.81 26.77 -4.97
C ALA A 236 16.42 25.52 -4.17
N VAL A 237 15.77 24.57 -4.84
CA VAL A 237 15.85 23.18 -4.39
C VAL A 237 17.33 22.79 -4.52
N PRO A 238 17.97 22.25 -3.45
CA PRO A 238 19.37 21.86 -3.54
C PRO A 238 19.59 20.87 -4.69
N ALA A 239 20.52 21.18 -5.58
CA ALA A 239 20.91 20.24 -6.63
C ALA A 239 21.75 19.09 -6.07
N ASP A 240 22.41 19.33 -4.93
CA ASP A 240 23.24 18.34 -4.24
C ASP A 240 22.39 17.21 -3.65
N GLY A 241 22.70 15.98 -4.07
CA GLY A 241 22.03 14.76 -3.62
C GLY A 241 22.16 14.51 -2.12
N SER A 242 23.31 14.85 -1.52
CA SER A 242 23.55 14.67 -0.08
C SER A 242 22.66 15.58 0.76
N VAL A 243 22.49 16.84 0.37
CA VAL A 243 21.57 17.80 1.03
C VAL A 243 20.12 17.33 0.89
N ARG A 244 19.72 16.81 -0.27
CA ARG A 244 18.39 16.26 -0.49
C ARG A 244 18.11 15.04 0.39
N ALA A 245 19.11 14.16 0.54
CA ALA A 245 19.04 13.00 1.42
C ALA A 245 18.96 13.42 2.90
N ALA A 246 19.75 14.43 3.32
CA ALA A 246 19.71 14.99 4.68
C ALA A 246 18.35 15.65 5.01
N LEU A 247 17.74 16.37 4.06
CA LEU A 247 16.37 16.90 4.19
C LEU A 247 15.35 15.76 4.31
N ALA A 248 15.48 14.72 3.49
CA ALA A 248 14.60 13.56 3.52
C ALA A 248 14.71 12.82 4.86
N ARG A 249 15.93 12.59 5.37
CA ARG A 249 16.18 11.95 6.67
C ARG A 249 15.59 12.77 7.81
N SER A 250 15.84 14.07 7.86
CA SER A 250 15.32 14.96 8.89
C SER A 250 13.79 15.02 8.90
N ALA A 251 13.15 15.02 7.72
CA ALA A 251 11.69 14.99 7.61
C ALA A 251 11.10 13.64 8.04
N GLN A 252 11.78 12.53 7.72
CA GLN A 252 11.36 11.18 8.10
C GLN A 252 11.44 10.99 9.61
N GLU A 253 12.56 11.33 10.25
CA GLU A 253 12.72 11.25 11.71
C GLU A 253 11.73 12.15 12.45
N ALA A 254 11.52 13.38 11.98
CA ALA A 254 10.52 14.26 12.57
C ALA A 254 9.10 13.67 12.48
N LEU A 255 8.73 13.04 11.33
CA LEU A 255 7.46 12.36 11.17
C LEU A 255 7.32 11.19 12.17
N GLU A 256 8.34 10.38 12.29
CA GLU A 256 8.38 9.24 13.23
C GLU A 256 8.20 9.71 14.67
N GLU A 257 8.97 10.69 15.10
CA GLU A 257 8.86 11.29 16.46
C GLU A 257 7.46 11.87 16.74
N PHE A 258 6.88 12.59 15.77
CA PHE A 258 5.56 13.19 15.95
C PHE A 258 4.47 12.13 16.07
N VAL A 259 4.53 11.07 15.26
CA VAL A 259 3.52 10.01 15.28
C VAL A 259 3.69 9.11 16.50
N LEU A 260 4.94 8.79 16.89
CA LEU A 260 5.24 8.08 18.14
C LEU A 260 4.68 8.85 19.35
N ARG A 261 4.98 10.15 19.47
CA ARG A 261 4.46 10.99 20.54
C ARG A 261 2.94 11.02 20.58
N LEU A 262 2.29 11.11 19.44
CA LEU A 262 0.84 11.11 19.35
C LEU A 262 0.26 9.76 19.82
N SER A 263 0.80 8.65 19.34
CA SER A 263 0.32 7.32 19.66
C SER A 263 0.52 6.97 21.14
N GLU A 264 1.69 7.27 21.72
CA GLU A 264 1.97 7.04 23.15
C GLU A 264 1.05 7.85 24.07
N ARG A 265 0.81 9.11 23.74
CA ARG A 265 -0.11 9.95 24.50
C ARG A 265 -1.51 9.37 24.62
N PHE A 266 -2.02 8.77 23.53
CA PHE A 266 -3.34 8.15 23.54
C PHE A 266 -3.32 6.71 24.04
N ARG A 267 -2.20 6.01 23.95
CA ARG A 267 -1.99 4.73 24.62
C ARG A 267 -2.16 4.88 26.13
N GLU A 268 -1.47 5.85 26.74
CA GLU A 268 -1.57 6.14 28.18
C GLU A 268 -3.03 6.39 28.62
N SER A 269 -3.79 7.17 27.84
CA SER A 269 -5.17 7.53 28.20
C SER A 269 -6.19 6.42 27.95
N THR A 270 -5.91 5.49 27.03
CA THR A 270 -6.82 4.40 26.65
C THR A 270 -6.42 3.06 27.25
N HIS A 271 -5.20 2.93 27.76
CA HIS A 271 -4.60 1.67 28.21
C HIS A 271 -4.70 0.56 27.15
N ALA A 272 -4.57 0.91 25.86
CA ALA A 272 -4.59 -0.05 24.78
C ALA A 272 -3.18 -0.64 24.56
N ASP A 273 -3.06 -1.97 24.54
CA ASP A 273 -1.79 -2.67 24.29
C ASP A 273 -1.53 -2.91 22.80
N SER A 274 -2.53 -2.68 21.95
CA SER A 274 -2.43 -2.87 20.51
C SER A 274 -2.75 -1.58 19.74
N LEU A 275 -2.14 -1.42 18.59
CA LEU A 275 -2.28 -0.26 17.70
C LEU A 275 -2.69 -0.71 16.29
N CYS A 276 -3.80 -0.18 15.78
CA CYS A 276 -4.22 -0.32 14.38
C CYS A 276 -3.99 0.97 13.62
N LEU A 277 -3.43 0.86 12.41
CA LEU A 277 -2.99 1.99 11.58
C LEU A 277 -3.66 1.95 10.20
N ALA A 278 -4.18 3.09 9.73
CA ALA A 278 -4.67 3.28 8.36
C ALA A 278 -4.55 4.75 7.92
N GLY A 279 -4.77 5.00 6.63
CA GLY A 279 -4.54 6.29 5.99
C GLY A 279 -3.22 6.32 5.23
N GLY A 280 -3.14 7.18 4.21
CA GLY A 280 -2.02 7.21 3.26
C GLY A 280 -0.64 7.39 3.89
N VAL A 281 -0.55 8.03 5.06
CA VAL A 281 0.71 8.21 5.81
C VAL A 281 1.32 6.86 6.22
N PHE A 282 0.51 5.86 6.51
CA PHE A 282 0.97 4.52 6.92
C PHE A 282 1.34 3.59 5.76
N GLN A 283 1.37 4.09 4.53
CA GLN A 283 2.11 3.45 3.44
C GLN A 283 3.64 3.62 3.59
N ASN A 284 4.06 4.51 4.49
CA ASN A 284 5.45 4.71 4.89
C ASN A 284 5.90 3.58 5.80
N VAL A 285 6.63 2.62 5.24
CA VAL A 285 7.06 1.40 5.97
C VAL A 285 8.13 1.69 7.02
N LEU A 286 8.89 2.79 6.89
CA LEU A 286 9.86 3.23 7.89
C LEU A 286 9.14 3.70 9.15
N LEU A 287 8.07 4.49 8.98
CA LEU A 287 7.23 4.92 10.08
C LEU A 287 6.56 3.73 10.79
N VAL A 288 6.06 2.74 10.03
CA VAL A 288 5.48 1.53 10.62
C VAL A 288 6.53 0.78 11.42
N ARG A 289 7.74 0.61 10.86
CA ARG A 289 8.87 -0.03 11.57
C ARG A 289 9.25 0.72 12.85
N ALA A 290 9.31 2.06 12.79
CA ALA A 290 9.59 2.87 13.98
C ALA A 290 8.52 2.67 15.08
N LEU A 291 7.24 2.59 14.72
CA LEU A 291 6.16 2.30 15.66
C LEU A 291 6.26 0.88 16.24
N GLU A 292 6.62 -0.12 15.45
CA GLU A 292 6.82 -1.50 15.94
C GLU A 292 7.98 -1.59 16.94
N GLN A 293 9.08 -0.88 16.68
CA GLN A 293 10.31 -1.00 17.48
C GLN A 293 10.37 -0.07 18.70
N GLN A 294 9.81 1.15 18.57
CA GLN A 294 10.04 2.23 19.52
C GLN A 294 8.80 2.58 20.35
N SER A 295 7.60 2.13 19.94
CA SER A 295 6.40 2.38 20.74
C SER A 295 6.27 1.35 21.87
N SER A 296 5.50 1.73 22.90
CA SER A 296 5.17 0.83 24.01
C SER A 296 4.00 -0.11 23.70
N PHE A 297 3.49 -0.15 22.48
CA PHE A 297 2.46 -1.12 22.07
C PHE A 297 3.08 -2.50 21.89
N ARG A 298 2.40 -3.52 22.39
CA ARG A 298 2.83 -4.92 22.21
C ARG A 298 2.63 -5.40 20.78
N ASN A 299 1.56 -4.92 20.14
CA ASN A 299 1.16 -5.34 18.81
C ASN A 299 0.83 -4.12 17.96
N VAL A 300 1.39 -4.07 16.77
CA VAL A 300 1.10 -3.03 15.76
C VAL A 300 0.60 -3.71 14.49
N TYR A 301 -0.59 -3.35 14.07
CA TYR A 301 -1.17 -3.78 12.79
C TYR A 301 -1.39 -2.58 11.88
N VAL A 302 -0.85 -2.64 10.69
CA VAL A 302 -1.17 -1.66 9.64
C VAL A 302 -2.08 -2.31 8.59
N GLN A 303 -3.17 -1.63 8.25
CA GLN A 303 -3.99 -2.05 7.10
C GLN A 303 -3.10 -2.12 5.85
N PRO A 304 -2.91 -3.29 5.22
CA PRO A 304 -1.95 -3.41 4.10
C PRO A 304 -2.30 -2.52 2.89
N VAL A 305 -3.57 -2.20 2.72
CA VAL A 305 -4.08 -1.23 1.75
C VAL A 305 -4.44 0.06 2.48
N ALA A 306 -3.46 0.63 3.22
CA ALA A 306 -3.67 1.75 4.13
C ALA A 306 -4.23 3.02 3.45
N GLY A 307 -3.98 3.20 2.15
CA GLY A 307 -4.49 4.34 1.37
C GLY A 307 -5.99 4.28 1.08
N ASN A 308 -6.43 5.17 0.18
CA ASN A 308 -7.86 5.36 -0.12
C ASN A 308 -8.59 4.08 -0.54
N ALA A 309 -7.95 3.19 -1.30
CA ALA A 309 -8.58 1.95 -1.78
C ALA A 309 -9.10 1.09 -0.62
N GLY A 310 -8.36 0.99 0.49
CA GLY A 310 -8.78 0.22 1.66
C GLY A 310 -10.06 0.73 2.33
N THR A 311 -10.44 1.99 2.10
CA THR A 311 -11.70 2.53 2.63
C THR A 311 -12.94 1.85 2.04
N ALA A 312 -12.83 1.19 0.87
CA ALA A 312 -13.90 0.37 0.31
C ALA A 312 -14.25 -0.81 1.24
N LEU A 313 -13.24 -1.47 1.82
CA LEU A 313 -13.45 -2.51 2.84
C LEU A 313 -14.13 -1.92 4.09
N GLY A 314 -13.61 -0.79 4.58
CA GLY A 314 -14.16 -0.12 5.75
C GLY A 314 -15.63 0.28 5.58
N ALA A 315 -16.00 0.81 4.41
CA ALA A 315 -17.37 1.15 4.08
C ALA A 315 -18.29 -0.09 4.10
N ALA A 316 -17.82 -1.21 3.54
CA ALA A 316 -18.57 -2.47 3.56
C ALA A 316 -18.78 -3.01 4.99
N PHE A 317 -17.75 -3.02 5.84
CA PHE A 317 -17.86 -3.39 7.25
C PHE A 317 -18.86 -2.51 8.02
N LEU A 318 -18.79 -1.20 7.83
CA LEU A 318 -19.72 -0.25 8.47
C LEU A 318 -21.15 -0.44 7.99
N SER A 319 -21.35 -0.74 6.71
CA SER A 319 -22.68 -1.06 6.17
C SER A 319 -23.23 -2.35 6.76
N ARG A 320 -22.40 -3.40 6.85
CA ARG A 320 -22.77 -4.66 7.50
C ARG A 320 -23.20 -4.42 8.94
N LYS A 321 -22.38 -3.69 9.71
CA LYS A 321 -22.70 -3.35 11.10
C LYS A 321 -24.01 -2.59 11.23
N LYS A 322 -24.24 -1.59 10.37
CA LYS A 322 -25.48 -0.80 10.36
C LYS A 322 -26.71 -1.67 10.08
N THR A 323 -26.59 -2.67 9.22
CA THR A 323 -27.71 -3.50 8.77
C THR A 323 -27.97 -4.68 9.68
N THR A 324 -26.92 -5.31 10.23
CA THR A 324 -27.03 -6.57 11.00
C THR A 324 -26.76 -6.39 12.50
N GLY A 325 -26.30 -5.22 12.93
CA GLY A 325 -25.82 -4.97 14.29
C GLY A 325 -24.40 -5.46 14.57
N ARG A 326 -23.77 -6.22 13.63
CA ARG A 326 -22.42 -6.76 13.75
C ARG A 326 -21.57 -6.40 12.54
N SER A 327 -20.30 -6.07 12.73
CA SER A 327 -19.37 -5.77 11.61
C SER A 327 -18.99 -7.03 10.82
N GLY A 328 -19.00 -8.18 11.46
CA GLY A 328 -18.49 -9.42 10.89
C GLY A 328 -16.99 -9.34 10.65
N ARG A 329 -16.24 -8.96 11.69
CA ARG A 329 -14.77 -8.88 11.67
C ARG A 329 -14.17 -10.09 10.96
N THR A 330 -13.26 -9.83 10.06
CA THR A 330 -12.59 -10.84 9.25
C THR A 330 -11.12 -10.49 9.20
N PRO A 331 -10.26 -11.14 10.00
CA PRO A 331 -8.82 -10.97 9.91
C PRO A 331 -8.36 -11.18 8.48
N LEU A 332 -7.47 -10.29 8.02
CA LEU A 332 -7.02 -10.32 6.64
C LEU A 332 -5.89 -11.33 6.47
N GLU A 333 -6.19 -12.44 5.82
CA GLU A 333 -5.23 -13.51 5.59
C GLU A 333 -4.47 -13.35 4.27
N SER A 334 -5.12 -12.81 3.24
CA SER A 334 -4.55 -12.63 1.92
C SER A 334 -5.08 -11.37 1.25
N LEU A 335 -4.29 -10.79 0.37
CA LEU A 335 -4.69 -9.71 -0.53
C LEU A 335 -5.02 -10.20 -1.95
N ALA A 336 -5.00 -11.49 -2.22
CA ALA A 336 -5.40 -12.08 -3.49
C ALA A 336 -6.93 -11.97 -3.69
N LEU A 337 -7.43 -10.74 -3.83
CA LEU A 337 -8.86 -10.41 -3.85
C LEU A 337 -9.37 -9.94 -5.21
N GLY A 338 -8.47 -9.66 -6.16
CA GLY A 338 -8.81 -9.23 -7.51
C GLY A 338 -9.19 -10.39 -8.45
N PRO A 339 -9.25 -10.14 -9.76
CA PRO A 339 -9.56 -11.16 -10.76
C PRO A 339 -8.48 -12.23 -10.88
N GLU A 340 -8.92 -13.42 -11.29
CA GLU A 340 -8.08 -14.53 -11.68
C GLU A 340 -8.43 -14.93 -13.12
N PRO A 341 -7.48 -14.83 -14.07
CA PRO A 341 -7.73 -15.29 -15.43
C PRO A 341 -7.76 -16.83 -15.49
N THR A 342 -8.70 -17.37 -16.24
CA THR A 342 -8.80 -18.80 -16.50
C THR A 342 -7.70 -19.26 -17.45
N SER A 343 -7.35 -20.56 -17.41
CA SER A 343 -6.39 -21.15 -18.37
C SER A 343 -6.81 -20.96 -19.83
N ASN A 344 -8.11 -20.98 -20.12
CA ASN A 344 -8.63 -20.76 -21.48
C ASN A 344 -8.43 -19.30 -21.93
N GLU A 345 -8.65 -18.32 -21.05
CA GLU A 345 -8.38 -16.90 -21.36
C GLU A 345 -6.89 -16.66 -21.60
N ILE A 346 -6.02 -17.25 -20.77
CA ILE A 346 -4.57 -17.18 -20.96
C ILE A 346 -4.19 -17.79 -22.30
N LYS A 347 -4.64 -19.03 -22.57
CA LYS A 347 -4.36 -19.74 -23.83
C LYS A 347 -4.82 -18.93 -25.03
N SER A 348 -6.03 -18.40 -24.99
CA SER A 348 -6.58 -17.58 -26.08
C SER A 348 -5.69 -16.36 -26.39
N VAL A 349 -5.15 -15.69 -25.37
CA VAL A 349 -4.23 -14.56 -25.58
C VAL A 349 -2.91 -15.02 -26.17
N LEU A 350 -2.33 -16.10 -25.67
CA LEU A 350 -1.05 -16.64 -26.17
C LEU A 350 -1.18 -17.09 -27.65
N ASP A 351 -2.22 -17.82 -27.99
CA ASP A 351 -2.50 -18.29 -29.34
C ASP A 351 -2.75 -17.12 -30.31
N ASN A 352 -3.59 -16.15 -29.93
CA ASN A 352 -3.87 -14.97 -30.75
C ASN A 352 -2.63 -14.10 -31.00
N CYS A 353 -1.72 -14.07 -30.03
CA CYS A 353 -0.42 -13.37 -30.18
C CYS A 353 0.64 -14.23 -30.86
N LYS A 354 0.33 -15.46 -31.26
CA LYS A 354 1.24 -16.44 -31.88
C LYS A 354 2.50 -16.70 -31.04
N ILE A 355 2.31 -16.75 -29.74
CA ILE A 355 3.40 -16.95 -28.78
C ILE A 355 3.66 -18.45 -28.63
N VAL A 356 4.94 -18.84 -28.72
CA VAL A 356 5.36 -20.21 -28.41
C VAL A 356 5.44 -20.34 -26.89
N TYR A 357 4.78 -21.36 -26.37
CA TYR A 357 4.75 -21.64 -24.94
C TYR A 357 4.86 -23.13 -24.65
N ARG A 358 5.31 -23.47 -23.47
CA ARG A 358 5.21 -24.81 -22.88
C ARG A 358 4.01 -24.86 -21.97
N TYR A 359 3.20 -25.90 -22.08
CA TYR A 359 2.12 -26.19 -21.14
C TYR A 359 2.62 -27.16 -20.07
N ALA A 360 2.52 -26.78 -18.80
CA ALA A 360 2.84 -27.64 -17.68
C ALA A 360 1.62 -28.50 -17.33
N ASN A 361 1.79 -29.83 -17.33
CA ASN A 361 0.70 -30.79 -17.06
C ASN A 361 0.36 -30.88 -15.56
N SER A 362 1.21 -30.33 -14.70
CA SER A 362 1.00 -30.25 -13.26
C SER A 362 1.65 -29.00 -12.67
N GLU A 363 1.21 -28.63 -11.47
CA GLU A 363 1.85 -27.54 -10.71
C GLU A 363 3.32 -27.87 -10.41
N ASP A 364 3.66 -29.14 -10.13
CA ASP A 364 5.05 -29.56 -9.87
C ASP A 364 5.94 -29.35 -11.09
N GLU A 365 5.44 -29.61 -12.30
CA GLU A 365 6.17 -29.34 -13.54
C GLU A 365 6.39 -27.82 -13.73
N LEU A 366 5.36 -27.02 -13.49
CA LEU A 366 5.47 -25.56 -13.56
C LEU A 366 6.51 -25.02 -12.57
N LEU A 367 6.45 -25.49 -11.32
CA LEU A 367 7.37 -25.08 -10.27
C LEU A 367 8.81 -25.51 -10.56
N ALA A 368 9.01 -26.74 -11.03
CA ALA A 368 10.31 -27.26 -11.42
C ALA A 368 10.95 -26.41 -12.51
N GLU A 369 10.19 -26.12 -13.55
CA GLU A 369 10.67 -25.35 -14.68
C GLU A 369 10.94 -23.88 -14.29
N THR A 370 10.04 -23.28 -13.47
CA THR A 370 10.22 -21.92 -12.96
C THR A 370 11.46 -21.81 -12.06
N SER A 371 11.65 -22.76 -11.13
CA SER A 371 12.84 -22.82 -10.27
C SER A 371 14.11 -22.90 -11.11
N ARG A 372 14.13 -23.76 -12.12
CA ARG A 372 15.27 -23.89 -13.03
C ARG A 372 15.63 -22.58 -13.75
N GLN A 373 14.63 -21.79 -14.19
CA GLN A 373 14.88 -20.49 -14.79
C GLN A 373 15.52 -19.51 -13.76
N LEU A 374 15.01 -19.50 -12.51
CA LEU A 374 15.53 -18.67 -11.44
C LEU A 374 16.96 -19.07 -11.02
N GLU A 375 17.26 -20.37 -10.97
CA GLU A 375 18.61 -20.92 -10.69
C GLU A 375 19.64 -20.53 -11.77
N GLN A 376 19.18 -20.40 -13.01
CA GLN A 376 20.00 -19.90 -14.13
C GLN A 376 20.21 -18.39 -14.09
N GLY A 377 19.76 -17.70 -13.04
CA GLY A 377 19.89 -16.25 -12.88
C GLY A 377 18.92 -15.43 -13.73
N LYS A 378 17.89 -16.06 -14.31
CA LYS A 378 16.88 -15.38 -15.12
C LYS A 378 15.84 -14.65 -14.28
N ILE A 379 15.29 -13.58 -14.85
CA ILE A 379 14.17 -12.82 -14.26
C ILE A 379 12.87 -13.39 -14.80
N VAL A 380 11.99 -13.83 -13.88
CA VAL A 380 10.73 -14.48 -14.22
C VAL A 380 9.55 -13.58 -13.89
N GLY A 381 8.71 -13.30 -14.89
CA GLY A 381 7.37 -12.78 -14.67
C GLY A 381 6.47 -13.88 -14.12
N TRP A 382 5.96 -13.70 -12.90
CA TRP A 382 5.11 -14.66 -12.20
C TRP A 382 3.70 -14.13 -12.10
N CYS A 383 2.76 -14.81 -12.78
CA CYS A 383 1.37 -14.37 -12.91
C CYS A 383 0.45 -15.54 -12.57
N GLN A 384 0.12 -15.69 -11.28
CA GLN A 384 -0.60 -16.85 -10.74
C GLN A 384 -1.76 -16.43 -9.86
N GLY A 385 -2.84 -17.21 -9.85
CA GLY A 385 -3.99 -16.99 -9.00
C GLY A 385 -4.64 -15.60 -9.16
N ARG A 386 -5.31 -15.17 -8.12
CA ARG A 386 -6.01 -13.87 -8.07
C ARG A 386 -5.02 -12.71 -7.92
N THR A 387 -5.32 -11.60 -8.59
CA THR A 387 -4.53 -10.36 -8.47
C THR A 387 -4.62 -9.80 -7.04
N GLU A 388 -3.51 -9.26 -6.54
CA GLU A 388 -3.48 -8.59 -5.25
C GLU A 388 -4.35 -7.32 -5.24
N PHE A 389 -5.08 -7.10 -4.15
CA PHE A 389 -5.64 -5.80 -3.77
C PHE A 389 -4.58 -5.00 -3.02
N GLY A 390 -4.35 -3.74 -3.41
CA GLY A 390 -3.24 -2.93 -2.91
C GLY A 390 -2.08 -2.81 -3.91
N HIS A 391 -1.13 -1.98 -3.58
CA HIS A 391 -0.02 -1.60 -4.48
C HIS A 391 1.19 -2.54 -4.41
N ARG A 392 1.14 -3.58 -3.56
CA ARG A 392 2.24 -4.53 -3.36
C ARG A 392 2.02 -5.79 -4.18
N ALA A 393 3.11 -6.33 -4.74
CA ALA A 393 3.13 -7.66 -5.33
C ALA A 393 3.51 -8.69 -4.26
N LEU A 394 2.62 -9.62 -3.98
CA LEU A 394 2.75 -10.60 -2.90
C LEU A 394 2.80 -12.03 -3.44
N GLY A 395 3.44 -12.22 -4.59
CA GLY A 395 3.63 -13.53 -5.19
C GLY A 395 2.47 -13.97 -6.10
N ASN A 396 1.63 -13.04 -6.58
CA ASN A 396 0.60 -13.32 -7.58
C ASN A 396 0.85 -12.56 -8.90
N ARG A 397 1.32 -11.32 -8.81
CA ARG A 397 1.70 -10.47 -9.96
C ARG A 397 3.08 -9.90 -9.72
N SER A 398 4.09 -10.78 -9.75
CA SER A 398 5.45 -10.52 -9.32
C SER A 398 6.47 -10.66 -10.45
N LEU A 399 7.54 -9.89 -10.39
CA LEU A 399 8.80 -10.23 -11.01
C LEU A 399 9.68 -10.88 -9.97
N LEU A 400 10.14 -12.08 -10.26
CA LEU A 400 10.96 -12.90 -9.37
C LEU A 400 12.37 -13.06 -9.94
N ALA A 401 13.36 -13.08 -9.07
CA ALA A 401 14.75 -13.38 -9.44
C ALA A 401 15.52 -13.97 -8.24
N SER A 402 16.62 -14.65 -8.53
CA SER A 402 17.53 -15.14 -7.48
C SER A 402 18.28 -13.96 -6.85
N PRO A 403 18.26 -13.80 -5.51
CA PRO A 403 19.06 -12.77 -4.85
C PRO A 403 20.56 -13.07 -4.88
N PHE A 404 20.94 -14.29 -5.24
CA PHE A 404 22.32 -14.76 -5.27
C PHE A 404 23.03 -14.45 -6.60
N ASN A 405 22.31 -13.93 -7.61
CA ASN A 405 22.89 -13.41 -8.83
C ASN A 405 23.35 -11.95 -8.60
N GLU A 406 24.63 -11.67 -8.81
CA GLU A 406 25.25 -10.36 -8.55
C GLU A 406 24.67 -9.22 -9.41
N TYR A 407 24.19 -9.52 -10.61
CA TYR A 407 23.67 -8.53 -11.56
C TYR A 407 22.16 -8.25 -11.42
N VAL A 408 21.46 -8.94 -10.51
CA VAL A 408 19.99 -8.89 -10.44
C VAL A 408 19.45 -7.50 -10.11
N LEU A 409 20.11 -6.77 -9.21
CA LEU A 409 19.67 -5.43 -8.81
C LEU A 409 19.78 -4.44 -9.97
N ASP A 410 20.92 -4.42 -10.66
CA ASP A 410 21.15 -3.53 -11.78
C ASP A 410 20.21 -3.86 -12.94
N ASN A 411 20.09 -5.15 -13.28
CA ASN A 411 19.21 -5.60 -14.35
C ASN A 411 17.76 -5.19 -14.11
N VAL A 412 17.25 -5.39 -12.90
CA VAL A 412 15.85 -5.05 -12.60
C VAL A 412 15.66 -3.54 -12.49
N ASN A 413 16.58 -2.79 -11.84
CA ASN A 413 16.44 -1.35 -11.67
C ASN A 413 16.62 -0.58 -12.99
N GLN A 414 17.71 -0.85 -13.72
CA GLN A 414 18.08 -0.05 -14.89
C GLN A 414 17.28 -0.45 -16.14
N PHE A 415 17.09 -1.76 -16.39
CA PHE A 415 16.54 -2.24 -17.65
C PHE A 415 15.06 -2.60 -17.61
N ILE A 416 14.47 -2.78 -16.41
CA ILE A 416 13.04 -3.13 -16.28
C ILE A 416 12.25 -2.03 -15.60
N LYS A 417 12.76 -1.52 -14.47
CA LYS A 417 12.02 -0.56 -13.64
C LYS A 417 12.36 0.91 -13.96
N HIS A 418 13.51 1.18 -14.57
CA HIS A 418 13.98 2.53 -14.89
C HIS A 418 13.79 3.50 -13.71
N ARG A 419 14.26 3.08 -12.53
CA ARG A 419 14.06 3.81 -11.28
C ARG A 419 15.39 4.06 -10.57
N GLU A 420 15.34 4.94 -9.59
CA GLU A 420 16.49 5.33 -8.78
C GLU A 420 17.02 4.14 -7.97
N GLU A 421 18.35 4.07 -7.78
CA GLU A 421 19.06 2.95 -7.13
C GLU A 421 18.67 2.78 -5.65
N PHE A 422 18.30 3.86 -4.97
CA PHE A 422 17.90 3.81 -3.58
C PHE A 422 16.55 3.09 -3.33
N HIS A 423 15.84 2.62 -4.36
CA HIS A 423 14.62 1.85 -4.18
C HIS A 423 14.94 0.39 -3.79
N PRO A 424 14.57 -0.08 -2.58
CA PRO A 424 14.85 -1.44 -2.20
C PRO A 424 13.93 -2.42 -2.91
N PHE A 425 14.44 -3.62 -3.10
CA PHE A 425 13.64 -4.79 -3.45
C PHE A 425 13.21 -5.53 -2.21
N ALA A 426 12.09 -6.24 -2.29
CA ALA A 426 11.67 -7.14 -1.24
C ALA A 426 12.28 -8.53 -1.45
N LEU A 427 12.58 -9.18 -0.33
CA LEU A 427 12.96 -10.58 -0.27
C LEU A 427 11.80 -11.40 0.26
N SER A 428 11.30 -12.32 -0.56
CA SER A 428 10.23 -13.25 -0.17
C SER A 428 10.81 -14.53 0.39
N VAL A 429 10.27 -15.00 1.52
CA VAL A 429 10.73 -16.19 2.25
C VAL A 429 9.51 -16.93 2.81
N PRO A 430 9.50 -18.30 2.91
CA PRO A 430 8.47 -19.03 3.65
C PRO A 430 8.36 -18.53 5.09
N ALA A 431 7.13 -18.28 5.57
CA ALA A 431 6.89 -17.60 6.84
C ALA A 431 7.54 -18.34 8.02
N GLU A 432 7.45 -19.68 8.05
CA GLU A 432 8.01 -20.54 9.09
C GLU A 432 9.55 -20.54 9.11
N ARG A 433 10.19 -20.17 7.98
CA ARG A 433 11.65 -20.10 7.86
C ARG A 433 12.20 -18.68 7.97
N ALA A 434 11.32 -17.66 8.03
CA ALA A 434 11.74 -16.26 8.06
C ALA A 434 12.70 -15.98 9.24
N HIS A 435 12.44 -16.56 10.41
CA HIS A 435 13.24 -16.37 11.62
C HIS A 435 14.70 -16.87 11.50
N GLU A 436 15.00 -17.75 10.55
CA GLU A 436 16.36 -18.21 10.24
C GLU A 436 17.23 -17.08 9.67
N PHE A 437 16.62 -16.17 8.94
CA PHE A 437 17.30 -15.16 8.13
C PHE A 437 17.01 -13.72 8.58
N PHE A 438 15.80 -13.48 9.09
CA PHE A 438 15.31 -12.13 9.36
C PHE A 438 14.71 -12.02 10.78
N ASP A 439 14.86 -10.84 11.37
CA ASP A 439 14.04 -10.40 12.49
C ASP A 439 12.95 -9.46 11.96
N CYS A 440 11.72 -9.96 11.88
CA CYS A 440 10.62 -9.22 11.26
C CYS A 440 9.29 -9.49 11.97
N GLY A 441 8.45 -8.45 12.04
CA GLY A 441 7.11 -8.50 12.61
C GLY A 441 6.06 -9.01 11.61
N SER A 442 4.83 -9.17 12.12
CA SER A 442 3.68 -9.69 11.35
C SER A 442 3.30 -8.84 10.13
N ASN A 443 3.60 -7.53 10.15
CA ASN A 443 3.32 -6.65 9.01
C ASN A 443 4.20 -6.93 7.78
N CYS A 444 5.29 -7.69 7.92
CA CYS A 444 6.11 -8.17 6.82
C CYS A 444 5.38 -9.18 5.91
N ARG A 445 4.32 -9.82 6.40
CA ARG A 445 3.41 -10.66 5.59
C ARG A 445 2.84 -9.92 4.37
N PHE A 446 2.66 -8.60 4.48
CA PHE A 446 2.14 -7.76 3.41
C PHE A 446 3.15 -6.71 2.91
N MET A 447 4.44 -6.87 3.24
CA MET A 447 5.49 -5.87 2.95
C MET A 447 5.15 -4.47 3.50
N ALA A 448 4.40 -4.41 4.59
CA ALA A 448 3.94 -3.15 5.17
C ALA A 448 4.86 -2.63 6.28
N SER A 449 5.93 -3.36 6.59
CA SER A 449 7.04 -2.99 7.47
C SER A 449 8.36 -3.52 6.93
N LEU A 450 9.43 -3.41 7.71
CA LEU A 450 10.77 -3.93 7.44
C LEU A 450 11.15 -5.02 8.44
N GLY A 451 12.18 -5.78 8.10
CA GLY A 451 12.89 -6.65 9.03
C GLY A 451 14.37 -6.34 9.04
N ASP A 452 15.11 -6.98 9.93
CA ASP A 452 16.57 -6.92 10.00
C ASP A 452 17.16 -8.24 9.51
N LEU A 453 18.21 -8.17 8.70
CA LEU A 453 18.98 -9.34 8.29
C LEU A 453 19.79 -9.83 9.50
N LYS A 454 19.51 -11.05 9.97
CA LYS A 454 20.18 -11.65 11.16
C LYS A 454 21.51 -12.27 10.83
N ASN A 455 21.49 -13.12 9.81
CA ASN A 455 22.65 -13.92 9.42
C ASN A 455 23.09 -13.47 8.03
N PRO A 456 24.30 -12.94 7.89
CA PRO A 456 24.82 -12.58 6.58
C PRO A 456 24.96 -13.86 5.74
N ILE A 457 24.15 -13.97 4.69
CA ILE A 457 24.32 -14.95 3.62
C ILE A 457 24.88 -14.17 2.45
N ALA A 458 25.99 -14.64 1.90
CA ALA A 458 26.65 -13.99 0.77
C ALA A 458 25.65 -13.67 -0.35
N GLY A 459 25.55 -12.39 -0.68
CA GLY A 459 24.63 -11.87 -1.69
C GLY A 459 23.35 -11.21 -1.14
N LEU A 460 22.97 -11.44 0.12
CA LEU A 460 21.80 -10.77 0.72
C LEU A 460 22.12 -9.38 1.28
N GLU A 461 23.37 -9.10 1.62
CA GLU A 461 23.81 -7.83 2.19
C GLU A 461 23.52 -6.64 1.26
N ARG A 462 23.54 -6.87 -0.06
CA ARG A 462 23.23 -5.84 -1.07
C ARG A 462 21.75 -5.39 -1.06
N PHE A 463 20.87 -6.12 -0.37
CA PHE A 463 19.46 -5.77 -0.21
C PHE A 463 19.20 -5.01 1.08
N THR A 464 20.22 -4.89 1.95
CA THR A 464 20.11 -4.14 3.19
C THR A 464 20.38 -2.64 2.97
N PHE A 465 19.84 -1.85 3.87
CA PHE A 465 20.11 -0.44 4.01
C PHE A 465 20.25 -0.12 5.51
N ASN A 466 21.03 0.91 5.86
CA ASN A 466 21.39 1.22 7.26
C ASN A 466 21.99 0.02 8.02
N GLY A 467 22.71 -0.84 7.34
CA GLY A 467 23.44 -1.96 7.92
C GLY A 467 22.65 -3.26 8.09
N ALA A 468 21.37 -3.22 8.45
CA ALA A 468 20.59 -4.43 8.69
C ALA A 468 19.16 -4.41 8.12
N ASP A 469 18.55 -3.23 8.00
CA ASP A 469 17.19 -3.08 7.50
C ASP A 469 17.02 -3.72 6.11
N VAL A 470 16.00 -4.54 5.93
CA VAL A 470 15.66 -5.18 4.66
C VAL A 470 14.14 -5.23 4.48
N ARG A 471 13.71 -5.15 3.24
CA ARG A 471 12.29 -5.30 2.93
C ARG A 471 11.93 -6.77 2.83
N VAL A 472 11.21 -7.29 3.82
CA VAL A 472 10.83 -8.70 3.92
C VAL A 472 9.38 -8.90 3.48
N HIS A 473 9.13 -10.04 2.81
CA HIS A 473 7.82 -10.60 2.54
C HIS A 473 7.78 -12.03 3.08
N THR A 474 7.06 -12.26 4.16
CA THR A 474 6.84 -13.60 4.70
C THR A 474 5.64 -14.24 4.03
N VAL A 475 5.83 -15.42 3.43
CA VAL A 475 4.82 -16.12 2.64
C VAL A 475 4.25 -17.29 3.42
N GLU A 476 3.01 -17.17 3.84
CA GLU A 476 2.31 -18.26 4.54
C GLU A 476 1.76 -19.28 3.55
N LYS A 477 1.91 -20.56 3.88
CA LYS A 477 1.45 -21.69 3.07
C LYS A 477 -0.04 -21.60 2.73
N GLN A 478 -0.86 -21.21 3.70
CA GLN A 478 -2.32 -21.12 3.53
C GLN A 478 -2.72 -19.93 2.67
N ALA A 479 -1.99 -18.81 2.77
CA ALA A 479 -2.31 -17.58 2.06
C ALA A 479 -1.92 -17.63 0.57
N ASN A 480 -0.77 -18.25 0.25
CA ASN A 480 -0.29 -18.42 -1.13
C ASN A 480 0.48 -19.74 -1.29
N PRO A 481 -0.24 -20.88 -1.40
CA PRO A 481 0.39 -22.21 -1.40
C PRO A 481 1.33 -22.42 -2.59
N LEU A 482 0.99 -21.90 -3.78
CA LEU A 482 1.81 -22.11 -4.97
C LEU A 482 3.13 -21.34 -4.90
N PHE A 483 3.11 -20.08 -4.47
CA PHE A 483 4.31 -19.27 -4.29
C PHE A 483 5.18 -19.79 -3.13
N TRP A 484 4.55 -20.24 -2.05
CA TRP A 484 5.22 -20.91 -0.94
C TRP A 484 5.98 -22.16 -1.42
N ARG A 485 5.36 -22.99 -2.25
CA ARG A 485 6.00 -24.17 -2.85
C ARG A 485 7.16 -23.80 -3.76
N LEU A 486 7.03 -22.73 -4.56
CA LEU A 486 8.11 -22.23 -5.41
C LEU A 486 9.33 -21.82 -4.59
N LEU A 487 9.12 -21.08 -3.49
CA LEU A 487 10.20 -20.66 -2.60
C LEU A 487 10.95 -21.86 -2.00
N ASN A 488 10.20 -22.86 -1.48
CA ASN A 488 10.81 -24.06 -0.92
C ASN A 488 11.57 -24.86 -1.98
N ARG A 489 10.99 -25.04 -3.17
CA ARG A 489 11.66 -25.74 -4.24
C ARG A 489 12.94 -25.05 -4.70
N PHE A 490 12.91 -23.74 -4.85
CA PHE A 490 14.11 -22.95 -5.17
C PHE A 490 15.18 -23.14 -4.08
N GLY A 491 14.79 -23.20 -2.82
CA GLY A 491 15.68 -23.40 -1.67
C GLY A 491 16.31 -24.80 -1.58
N GLU A 492 15.86 -25.79 -2.36
CA GLU A 492 16.48 -27.13 -2.44
C GLU A 492 17.87 -27.07 -3.10
N SER A 493 18.08 -26.14 -4.02
CA SER A 493 19.34 -25.97 -4.78
C SER A 493 20.06 -24.66 -4.47
N ALA A 494 19.37 -23.65 -3.94
CA ALA A 494 19.91 -22.34 -3.60
C ALA A 494 20.39 -22.27 -2.13
N PRO A 495 21.25 -21.30 -1.77
CA PRO A 495 21.71 -21.11 -0.38
C PRO A 495 20.58 -20.87 0.63
N ALA A 496 19.42 -20.36 0.20
CA ALA A 496 18.24 -20.14 1.02
C ALA A 496 16.97 -20.09 0.15
N PRO A 497 15.78 -20.40 0.71
CA PRO A 497 14.48 -20.32 0.02
C PRO A 497 14.00 -18.86 -0.09
N ILE A 498 14.83 -18.01 -0.66
CA ILE A 498 14.61 -16.57 -0.73
C ILE A 498 14.65 -16.13 -2.19
N LEU A 499 13.62 -15.40 -2.62
CA LEU A 499 13.56 -14.78 -3.93
C LEU A 499 13.39 -13.26 -3.82
N VAL A 500 14.05 -12.54 -4.71
CA VAL A 500 13.72 -11.13 -4.98
C VAL A 500 12.29 -11.08 -5.51
N ASN A 501 11.48 -10.19 -4.95
CA ASN A 501 10.11 -9.97 -5.35
C ASN A 501 9.84 -8.48 -5.58
N THR A 502 9.43 -8.13 -6.78
CA THR A 502 8.96 -6.79 -7.11
C THR A 502 7.71 -6.86 -7.98
N SER A 503 6.99 -5.74 -8.09
CA SER A 503 5.73 -5.68 -8.85
C SER A 503 5.93 -6.05 -10.32
N PHE A 504 5.02 -6.85 -10.87
CA PHE A 504 5.00 -7.10 -12.31
C PHE A 504 4.24 -5.98 -13.03
N ASN A 505 4.97 -5.01 -13.49
CA ASN A 505 4.52 -3.86 -14.27
C ASN A 505 5.71 -3.20 -14.98
N LEU A 506 5.43 -2.44 -16.02
CA LEU A 506 6.40 -1.52 -16.62
C LEU A 506 6.46 -0.21 -15.82
N PHE A 507 7.49 0.60 -16.11
CA PHE A 507 7.64 1.91 -15.50
C PHE A 507 6.40 2.78 -15.71
N GLY A 508 5.88 3.33 -14.63
CA GLY A 508 4.72 4.22 -14.67
C GLY A 508 3.35 3.54 -14.85
N GLU A 509 3.28 2.20 -14.76
CA GLU A 509 2.02 1.44 -14.86
C GLU A 509 1.66 0.72 -13.54
N PRO A 510 0.37 0.50 -13.26
CA PRO A 510 -0.07 -0.38 -12.19
C PRO A 510 0.30 -1.85 -12.45
N LEU A 511 0.16 -2.69 -11.42
CA LEU A 511 0.30 -4.15 -11.52
C LEU A 511 -0.51 -4.71 -12.69
N VAL A 512 0.07 -5.68 -13.42
CA VAL A 512 -0.67 -6.41 -14.45
C VAL A 512 -1.84 -7.18 -13.81
N THR A 513 -2.98 -7.24 -14.48
CA THR A 513 -4.18 -7.92 -13.98
C THR A 513 -4.67 -9.01 -14.90
N ASP A 514 -4.47 -8.84 -16.20
CA ASP A 514 -4.96 -9.69 -17.25
C ASP A 514 -3.81 -10.27 -18.11
N PRO A 515 -4.04 -11.39 -18.82
CA PRO A 515 -3.00 -12.04 -19.62
C PRO A 515 -2.39 -11.16 -20.70
N ARG A 516 -3.18 -10.29 -21.34
CA ARG A 516 -2.69 -9.38 -22.39
C ARG A 516 -1.71 -8.36 -21.83
N SER A 517 -2.02 -7.78 -20.66
CA SER A 517 -1.12 -6.85 -19.95
C SER A 517 0.17 -7.56 -19.52
N ALA A 518 0.09 -8.80 -19.04
CA ALA A 518 1.25 -9.59 -18.64
C ALA A 518 2.17 -9.88 -19.84
N VAL A 519 1.60 -10.35 -20.95
CA VAL A 519 2.32 -10.63 -22.20
C VAL A 519 2.97 -9.35 -22.75
N ARG A 520 2.24 -8.22 -22.78
CA ARG A 520 2.79 -6.94 -23.21
C ARG A 520 3.98 -6.54 -22.35
N SER A 521 3.82 -6.57 -21.02
CA SER A 521 4.89 -6.19 -20.09
C SER A 521 6.11 -7.11 -20.20
N PHE A 522 5.90 -8.39 -20.46
CA PHE A 522 6.96 -9.38 -20.71
C PHE A 522 7.77 -9.02 -21.95
N TYR A 523 7.12 -8.86 -23.11
CA TYR A 523 7.83 -8.59 -24.37
C TYR A 523 8.43 -7.18 -24.45
N CYS A 524 7.85 -6.21 -23.75
CA CYS A 524 8.35 -4.83 -23.72
C CYS A 524 9.42 -4.57 -22.63
N SER A 525 9.97 -5.61 -22.02
CA SER A 525 10.98 -5.49 -20.95
C SER A 525 12.08 -6.53 -21.06
N GLY A 526 13.10 -6.42 -20.20
CA GLY A 526 14.20 -7.39 -20.06
C GLY A 526 13.84 -8.63 -19.23
N VAL A 527 12.57 -8.97 -19.05
CA VAL A 527 12.15 -10.20 -18.36
C VAL A 527 12.42 -11.39 -19.28
N ASP A 528 13.04 -12.46 -18.77
CA ASP A 528 13.53 -13.60 -19.56
C ASP A 528 12.47 -14.68 -19.78
N ALA A 529 11.64 -14.92 -18.75
CA ALA A 529 10.58 -15.93 -18.79
C ALA A 529 9.30 -15.40 -18.17
N LEU A 530 8.16 -15.95 -18.58
CA LEU A 530 6.83 -15.64 -18.05
C LEU A 530 6.12 -16.94 -17.68
N ALA A 531 5.90 -17.15 -16.38
CA ALA A 531 5.04 -18.19 -15.85
C ALA A 531 3.64 -17.62 -15.61
N ILE A 532 2.67 -17.98 -16.45
CA ILE A 532 1.30 -17.46 -16.40
C ILE A 532 0.28 -18.58 -16.42
N GLY A 533 -0.45 -18.77 -15.31
CA GLY A 533 -1.25 -19.99 -15.09
C GLY A 533 -0.37 -21.23 -15.35
N PRO A 534 -0.86 -22.24 -16.09
CA PRO A 534 -0.09 -23.44 -16.41
C PRO A 534 0.89 -23.27 -17.60
N PHE A 535 1.10 -22.06 -18.09
CA PHE A 535 1.92 -21.79 -19.28
C PHE A 535 3.25 -21.15 -18.90
N LEU A 536 4.32 -21.60 -19.56
CA LEU A 536 5.64 -21.00 -19.49
C LEU A 536 6.06 -20.50 -20.88
N VAL A 537 6.39 -19.23 -20.96
CA VAL A 537 6.96 -18.57 -22.15
C VAL A 537 8.41 -18.20 -21.82
N VAL A 538 9.33 -18.50 -22.71
CA VAL A 538 10.76 -18.16 -22.58
C VAL A 538 11.18 -17.41 -23.83
N LYS A 539 11.98 -16.32 -23.70
CA LYS A 539 12.59 -15.61 -24.82
C LYS A 539 13.78 -16.36 -25.39
#